data_33e223c26b80b717ac4dd8c551f6fa00
#
_entry.id   33e223c26b80b717ac4dd8c551f6fa00
#
_cell.length_a   1.000
_cell.length_b   1.000
_cell.length_c   1.000
_cell.angle_alpha   90.00
_cell.angle_beta   90.00
_cell.angle_gamma   90.00
#
_symmetry.space_group_name_H-M   'P 1'
#
loop_
_entity.id
_entity.type
_entity.pdbx_description
1 polymer ?
#
loop_
_entity_poly.entity_id
_entity_poly.type
_entity_poly.pdbx_seq_one_letter_code
_entity_poly.pdbx_strand_id
1 'polypeptide(L)'
;MTSFGSLVYVALSLAAMCAAALAQQPSGAAVPVTVDNDNRAQSDVYFTGVVKNDGFGKFRHGRELAPPVQQGIPRPNRDTLYSFAIVDLDAGSVTITLPDAGKRYMGMQIVNEDQYTPATYYGAGTHTLTREVIGTRYAMP
;
A
#
# COMPACT_ATOMS: atom_id res chain seq x y z
N MET A 1 -15.25 14.81 56.88
CA MET A 1 -15.42 15.83 55.81
C MET A 1 -14.65 15.33 54.61
N THR A 2 -15.23 14.47 53.84
CA THR A 2 -14.63 13.84 52.64
C THR A 2 -15.15 14.54 51.40
N SER A 3 -14.32 15.28 50.87
CA SER A 3 -13.94 15.72 49.56
C SER A 3 -14.96 15.51 48.43
N PHE A 4 -15.94 16.40 48.34
CA PHE A 4 -16.77 16.60 47.16
C PHE A 4 -15.93 17.03 45.91
N GLY A 5 -14.75 17.59 46.11
CA GLY A 5 -13.85 18.05 45.05
C GLY A 5 -13.24 16.94 44.20
N SER A 6 -12.86 15.79 44.81
CA SER A 6 -12.21 14.70 44.10
C SER A 6 -13.15 13.96 43.10
N LEU A 7 -14.43 13.86 43.43
CA LEU A 7 -15.41 13.24 42.53
C LEU A 7 -15.71 14.09 41.28
N VAL A 8 -15.67 15.41 41.39
CA VAL A 8 -15.89 16.33 40.28
C VAL A 8 -14.73 16.28 39.29
N TYR A 9 -13.47 16.18 39.75
CA TYR A 9 -12.29 16.09 38.89
C TYR A 9 -12.24 14.75 38.15
N VAL A 10 -12.61 13.64 38.76
CA VAL A 10 -12.66 12.34 38.10
C VAL A 10 -13.75 12.30 37.02
N ALA A 11 -14.92 12.87 37.26
CA ALA A 11 -16.00 12.95 36.28
C ALA A 11 -15.65 13.84 35.08
N LEU A 12 -14.95 14.97 35.30
CA LEU A 12 -14.48 15.85 34.23
C LEU A 12 -13.40 15.19 33.36
N SER A 13 -12.49 14.43 33.97
CA SER A 13 -11.43 13.73 33.24
C SER A 13 -11.97 12.57 32.38
N LEU A 14 -12.99 11.84 32.87
CA LEU A 14 -13.64 10.79 32.08
C LEU A 14 -14.43 11.38 30.90
N ALA A 15 -15.10 12.50 31.07
CA ALA A 15 -15.83 13.17 29.99
C ALA A 15 -14.88 13.69 28.89
N ALA A 16 -13.69 14.20 29.26
CA ALA A 16 -12.68 14.64 28.29
C ALA A 16 -12.08 13.47 27.49
N MET A 17 -11.89 12.30 28.06
CA MET A 17 -11.42 11.11 27.36
C MET A 17 -12.46 10.54 26.39
N CYS A 18 -13.75 10.59 26.73
CA CYS A 18 -14.80 10.18 25.79
C CYS A 18 -14.95 11.13 24.59
N ALA A 19 -14.76 12.44 24.77
CA ALA A 19 -14.80 13.40 23.68
C ALA A 19 -13.64 13.22 22.68
N ALA A 20 -12.45 12.83 23.15
CA ALA A 20 -11.31 12.54 22.27
C ALA A 20 -11.49 11.25 21.45
N ALA A 21 -12.21 10.27 21.95
CA ALA A 21 -12.51 9.03 21.21
C ALA A 21 -13.53 9.22 20.09
N LEU A 22 -14.39 10.23 20.15
CA LEU A 22 -15.36 10.57 19.11
C LEU A 22 -14.76 11.41 17.98
N ALA A 23 -13.58 11.99 18.16
CA ALA A 23 -12.92 12.83 17.17
C ALA A 23 -12.11 12.04 16.12
N GLN A 24 -12.06 10.72 16.18
CA GLN A 24 -11.28 9.86 15.28
C GLN A 24 -12.12 9.08 14.27
N GLN A 25 -13.31 9.53 13.94
CA GLN A 25 -13.99 9.00 12.76
C GLN A 25 -13.35 9.61 11.51
N PRO A 26 -12.93 8.81 10.52
CA PRO A 26 -12.51 9.35 9.23
C PRO A 26 -13.69 10.14 8.65
N SER A 27 -13.51 11.44 8.48
CA SER A 27 -14.55 12.37 8.04
C SER A 27 -14.79 12.33 6.51
N GLY A 28 -14.55 11.22 5.87
CA GLY A 28 -14.83 11.00 4.45
C GLY A 28 -16.10 10.18 4.28
N ALA A 29 -17.12 10.72 3.67
CA ALA A 29 -18.22 9.91 3.18
C ALA A 29 -17.68 8.83 2.25
N ALA A 30 -18.15 7.58 2.40
CA ALA A 30 -17.76 6.50 1.51
C ALA A 30 -18.11 6.89 0.06
N VAL A 31 -17.12 6.83 -0.83
CA VAL A 31 -17.34 7.07 -2.25
C VAL A 31 -17.86 5.78 -2.88
N PRO A 32 -19.06 5.78 -3.48
CA PRO A 32 -19.58 4.60 -4.16
C PRO A 32 -18.66 4.18 -5.31
N VAL A 33 -18.39 2.89 -5.41
CA VAL A 33 -17.66 2.33 -6.56
C VAL A 33 -18.58 2.26 -7.76
N THR A 34 -18.14 2.79 -8.88
CA THR A 34 -18.83 2.83 -10.18
C THR A 34 -17.90 2.31 -11.27
N VAL A 35 -18.42 2.11 -12.48
CA VAL A 35 -17.59 1.71 -13.63
C VAL A 35 -16.50 2.73 -13.98
N ASP A 36 -16.69 3.99 -13.60
CA ASP A 36 -15.73 5.08 -13.91
C ASP A 36 -14.56 5.14 -12.90
N ASN A 37 -14.75 4.62 -11.68
CA ASN A 37 -13.74 4.67 -10.63
C ASN A 37 -13.29 3.30 -10.11
N ASP A 38 -13.79 2.20 -10.69
CA ASP A 38 -13.50 0.84 -10.24
C ASP A 38 -11.99 0.53 -10.22
N ASN A 39 -11.27 0.88 -11.29
CA ASN A 39 -9.83 0.64 -11.38
C ASN A 39 -9.07 1.32 -10.23
N ARG A 40 -9.44 2.55 -9.88
CA ARG A 40 -8.85 3.29 -8.75
C ARG A 40 -9.21 2.65 -7.42
N ALA A 41 -10.48 2.32 -7.22
CA ALA A 41 -10.93 1.66 -6.00
C ALA A 41 -10.22 0.30 -5.81
N GLN A 42 -10.02 -0.44 -6.88
CA GLN A 42 -9.30 -1.71 -6.86
C GLN A 42 -7.81 -1.52 -6.55
N SER A 43 -7.17 -0.52 -7.17
CA SER A 43 -5.78 -0.16 -6.87
C SER A 43 -5.59 0.25 -5.41
N ASP A 44 -6.52 1.02 -4.84
CA ASP A 44 -6.48 1.41 -3.43
C ASP A 44 -6.50 0.18 -2.50
N VAL A 45 -7.29 -0.84 -2.82
CA VAL A 45 -7.32 -2.10 -2.06
C VAL A 45 -5.97 -2.83 -2.13
N TYR A 46 -5.42 -3.01 -3.34
CA TYR A 46 -4.14 -3.70 -3.52
C TYR A 46 -2.97 -2.93 -2.92
N PHE A 47 -2.86 -1.63 -3.21
CA PHE A 47 -1.77 -0.79 -2.71
C PHE A 47 -1.81 -0.69 -1.18
N THR A 48 -3.00 -0.50 -0.61
CA THR A 48 -3.19 -0.52 0.84
C THR A 48 -2.76 -1.86 1.45
N GLY A 49 -3.03 -2.97 0.77
CA GLY A 49 -2.57 -4.30 1.18
C GLY A 49 -1.05 -4.39 1.27
N VAL A 50 -0.33 -3.87 0.28
CA VAL A 50 1.15 -3.82 0.27
C VAL A 50 1.66 -2.90 1.38
N VAL A 51 1.09 -1.70 1.53
CA VAL A 51 1.47 -0.72 2.56
C VAL A 51 1.28 -1.28 3.96
N LYS A 52 0.13 -1.91 4.27
CA LYS A 52 -0.16 -2.55 5.56
C LYS A 52 0.81 -3.68 5.90
N ASN A 53 1.43 -4.28 4.91
CA ASN A 53 2.45 -5.30 5.05
C ASN A 53 3.88 -4.74 4.94
N ASP A 54 4.09 -3.47 5.30
CA ASP A 54 5.40 -2.82 5.39
C ASP A 54 6.10 -2.62 4.02
N GLY A 55 5.32 -2.47 2.95
CA GLY A 55 5.80 -2.28 1.57
C GLY A 55 5.76 -0.84 1.06
N PHE A 56 5.70 0.20 1.92
CA PHE A 56 5.75 1.60 1.50
C PHE A 56 7.19 2.11 1.46
N GLY A 57 7.63 2.63 0.30
CA GLY A 57 8.99 3.14 0.07
C GLY A 57 10.09 2.07 0.12
N LYS A 58 9.75 0.80 0.26
CA LYS A 58 10.70 -0.32 0.29
C LYS A 58 10.05 -1.60 -0.22
N PHE A 59 10.85 -2.49 -0.78
CA PHE A 59 10.36 -3.79 -1.22
C PHE A 59 10.06 -4.73 -0.04
N ARG A 60 8.88 -5.33 -0.11
CA ARG A 60 8.53 -6.51 0.66
C ARG A 60 8.71 -7.74 -0.22
N HIS A 61 9.53 -8.68 0.24
CA HIS A 61 9.84 -9.89 -0.50
C HIS A 61 9.03 -11.08 0.01
N GLY A 62 8.22 -11.69 -0.86
CA GLY A 62 7.67 -13.03 -0.64
C GLY A 62 8.78 -14.07 -0.85
N ARG A 63 9.15 -14.80 0.22
CA ARG A 63 10.22 -15.78 0.16
C ARG A 63 9.72 -17.22 0.02
N GLU A 64 8.40 -17.38 0.03
CA GLU A 64 7.71 -18.65 -0.09
C GLU A 64 6.62 -18.54 -1.15
N LEU A 65 6.35 -19.66 -1.81
CA LEU A 65 5.25 -19.74 -2.77
C LEU A 65 3.91 -19.67 -2.03
N ALA A 66 2.90 -19.09 -2.68
CA ALA A 66 1.55 -19.04 -2.13
C ALA A 66 1.07 -20.47 -1.78
N PRO A 67 0.58 -20.72 -0.55
CA PRO A 67 0.07 -22.03 -0.18
C PRO A 67 -1.19 -22.39 -1.00
N PRO A 68 -1.44 -23.67 -1.29
CA PRO A 68 -2.58 -24.09 -2.12
C PRO A 68 -3.94 -23.66 -1.57
N VAL A 69 -4.01 -23.48 -0.26
CA VAL A 69 -5.25 -23.08 0.45
C VAL A 69 -5.49 -21.57 0.50
N GLN A 70 -4.54 -20.77 0.04
CA GLN A 70 -4.69 -19.31 0.01
C GLN A 70 -5.56 -18.92 -1.18
N GLN A 71 -6.77 -18.46 -0.91
CA GLN A 71 -7.79 -18.13 -1.91
C GLN A 71 -8.06 -16.61 -2.00
N GLY A 72 -7.18 -15.77 -1.51
CA GLY A 72 -7.34 -14.30 -1.59
C GLY A 72 -7.35 -13.78 -3.03
N ILE A 73 -6.65 -14.47 -3.93
CA ILE A 73 -6.69 -14.28 -5.38
C ILE A 73 -6.95 -15.65 -6.02
N PRO A 74 -7.93 -15.79 -6.92
CA PRO A 74 -8.17 -17.06 -7.62
C PRO A 74 -6.93 -17.50 -8.41
N ARG A 75 -6.47 -18.72 -8.16
CA ARG A 75 -5.31 -19.34 -8.86
C ARG A 75 -4.04 -18.45 -8.81
N PRO A 76 -3.50 -18.13 -7.62
CA PRO A 76 -2.28 -17.36 -7.53
C PRO A 76 -1.14 -18.08 -8.26
N ASN A 77 -0.24 -17.31 -8.87
CA ASN A 77 0.98 -17.86 -9.47
C ASN A 77 1.85 -18.50 -8.37
N ARG A 78 2.28 -19.73 -8.62
CA ARG A 78 3.11 -20.53 -7.72
C ARG A 78 4.43 -20.96 -8.34
N ASP A 79 4.76 -20.42 -9.50
CA ASP A 79 5.99 -20.77 -10.23
C ASP A 79 7.12 -19.77 -9.95
N THR A 80 6.77 -18.55 -9.50
CA THR A 80 7.73 -17.48 -9.20
C THR A 80 7.46 -16.85 -7.84
N LEU A 81 8.50 -16.29 -7.24
CA LEU A 81 8.40 -15.44 -6.06
C LEU A 81 8.17 -13.98 -6.48
N TYR A 82 7.47 -13.24 -5.64
CA TYR A 82 7.16 -11.84 -5.88
C TYR A 82 7.76 -10.93 -4.83
N SER A 83 8.10 -9.72 -5.27
CA SER A 83 8.46 -8.62 -4.39
C SER A 83 7.59 -7.42 -4.78
N PHE A 84 7.04 -6.72 -3.80
CA PHE A 84 6.16 -5.58 -4.01
C PHE A 84 6.63 -4.39 -3.20
N ALA A 85 6.49 -3.21 -3.77
CA ALA A 85 6.60 -1.95 -3.05
C ALA A 85 5.49 -1.00 -3.50
N ILE A 86 5.17 -0.01 -2.69
CA ILE A 86 4.42 1.18 -3.13
C ILE A 86 5.35 2.37 -3.02
N VAL A 87 5.47 3.12 -4.08
CA VAL A 87 6.29 4.33 -4.14
C VAL A 87 5.42 5.56 -4.37
N ASP A 88 5.75 6.68 -3.72
CA ASP A 88 5.09 7.97 -3.88
C ASP A 88 5.96 8.86 -4.79
N LEU A 89 5.52 9.05 -6.04
CA LEU A 89 6.25 9.81 -7.06
C LEU A 89 6.03 11.33 -6.96
N ASP A 90 5.08 11.78 -6.13
CA ASP A 90 4.93 13.20 -5.79
C ASP A 90 5.97 13.62 -4.74
N ALA A 91 6.49 12.68 -3.96
CA ALA A 91 7.61 12.92 -3.04
C ALA A 91 8.97 13.05 -3.78
N GLY A 92 9.04 12.56 -5.02
CA GLY A 92 10.23 12.61 -5.88
C GLY A 92 10.38 11.37 -6.75
N SER A 93 11.33 11.42 -7.68
CA SER A 93 11.66 10.26 -8.51
C SER A 93 12.27 9.14 -7.68
N VAL A 94 11.96 7.90 -8.04
CA VAL A 94 12.44 6.69 -7.37
C VAL A 94 13.35 5.91 -8.30
N THR A 95 14.54 5.59 -7.84
CA THR A 95 15.50 4.77 -8.59
C THR A 95 15.53 3.35 -8.00
N ILE A 96 15.32 2.35 -8.84
CA ILE A 96 15.32 0.94 -8.50
C ILE A 96 16.44 0.25 -9.28
N THR A 97 17.29 -0.48 -8.57
CA THR A 97 18.35 -1.29 -9.17
C THR A 97 17.99 -2.76 -9.08
N LEU A 98 17.83 -3.40 -10.24
CA LEU A 98 17.68 -4.85 -10.34
C LEU A 98 19.06 -5.50 -10.34
N PRO A 99 19.33 -6.46 -9.44
CA PRO A 99 20.59 -7.18 -9.43
C PRO A 99 20.71 -8.15 -10.60
N ASP A 100 21.92 -8.62 -10.87
CA ASP A 100 22.11 -9.72 -11.81
C ASP A 100 21.57 -11.03 -11.20
N ALA A 101 20.57 -11.58 -11.84
CA ALA A 101 19.98 -12.86 -11.45
C ALA A 101 20.72 -14.07 -12.06
N GLY A 102 21.78 -13.87 -12.82
CA GLY A 102 22.52 -14.90 -13.54
C GLY A 102 21.62 -15.59 -14.56
N LYS A 103 21.46 -16.91 -14.44
CA LYS A 103 20.63 -17.72 -15.35
C LYS A 103 19.13 -17.73 -14.98
N ARG A 104 18.74 -17.09 -13.88
CA ARG A 104 17.33 -17.06 -13.45
C ARG A 104 16.59 -15.91 -14.13
N TYR A 105 15.34 -16.13 -14.44
CA TYR A 105 14.46 -15.05 -14.89
C TYR A 105 14.29 -14.02 -13.76
N MET A 106 14.36 -12.76 -14.13
CA MET A 106 13.98 -11.61 -13.30
C MET A 106 13.34 -10.54 -14.17
N GLY A 107 12.20 -10.04 -13.74
CA GLY A 107 11.51 -8.93 -14.38
C GLY A 107 10.87 -8.05 -13.33
N MET A 108 10.77 -6.76 -13.63
CA MET A 108 10.07 -5.76 -12.83
C MET A 108 9.00 -5.11 -13.69
N GLN A 109 7.76 -5.29 -13.30
CA GLN A 109 6.60 -4.65 -13.93
C GLN A 109 6.17 -3.49 -13.04
N ILE A 110 5.90 -2.34 -13.62
CA ILE A 110 5.39 -1.18 -12.91
C ILE A 110 3.89 -1.08 -13.17
N VAL A 111 3.09 -1.15 -12.13
CA VAL A 111 1.63 -0.97 -12.19
C VAL A 111 1.28 0.37 -11.58
N ASN A 112 0.53 1.20 -12.30
CA ASN A 112 0.07 2.49 -11.81
C ASN A 112 -1.34 2.39 -11.17
N GLU A 113 -1.84 3.49 -10.58
CA GLU A 113 -3.16 3.49 -9.93
C GLU A 113 -4.34 3.30 -10.89
N ASP A 114 -4.15 3.51 -12.20
CA ASP A 114 -5.15 3.24 -13.24
C ASP A 114 -5.09 1.80 -13.76
N GLN A 115 -4.27 0.94 -13.12
CA GLN A 115 -4.00 -0.45 -13.48
C GLN A 115 -3.35 -0.64 -14.86
N TYR A 116 -2.72 0.41 -15.40
CA TYR A 116 -1.86 0.24 -16.56
C TYR A 116 -0.45 -0.19 -16.14
N THR A 117 0.26 -0.80 -17.10
CA THR A 117 1.66 -1.18 -16.98
C THR A 117 2.51 -0.26 -17.87
N PRO A 118 2.84 0.97 -17.40
CA PRO A 118 3.58 1.93 -18.20
C PRO A 118 5.02 1.48 -18.50
N ALA A 119 5.59 0.58 -17.71
CA ALA A 119 6.93 0.06 -17.94
C ALA A 119 7.09 -1.38 -17.45
N THR A 120 7.92 -2.15 -18.17
CA THR A 120 8.41 -3.47 -17.75
C THR A 120 9.90 -3.57 -18.08
N TYR A 121 10.69 -4.02 -17.11
CA TYR A 121 12.14 -4.16 -17.23
C TYR A 121 12.55 -5.60 -17.00
N TYR A 122 13.57 -6.05 -17.72
CA TYR A 122 14.08 -7.41 -17.65
C TYR A 122 15.58 -7.41 -17.38
N GLY A 123 16.02 -8.32 -16.53
CA GLY A 123 17.43 -8.47 -16.19
C GLY A 123 17.98 -7.37 -15.27
N ALA A 124 19.29 -7.36 -15.12
CA ALA A 124 20.00 -6.38 -14.30
C ALA A 124 19.93 -4.97 -14.88
N GLY A 125 19.87 -3.95 -14.03
CA GLY A 125 19.89 -2.56 -14.44
C GLY A 125 19.35 -1.60 -13.40
N THR A 126 19.57 -0.32 -13.64
CA THR A 126 19.07 0.77 -12.79
C THR A 126 18.00 1.54 -13.56
N HIS A 127 16.82 1.67 -12.98
CA HIS A 127 15.64 2.25 -13.60
C HIS A 127 15.09 3.37 -12.71
N THR A 128 14.86 4.54 -13.29
CA THR A 128 14.28 5.68 -12.59
C THR A 128 12.82 5.84 -12.99
N LEU A 129 11.95 5.85 -11.99
CA LEU A 129 10.51 6.07 -12.13
C LEU A 129 10.22 7.52 -11.79
N THR A 130 9.51 8.22 -12.68
CA THR A 130 9.06 9.60 -12.44
C THR A 130 7.55 9.69 -12.58
N ARG A 131 6.98 10.73 -11.98
CA ARG A 131 5.54 11.00 -12.04
C ARG A 131 5.03 11.14 -13.47
N GLU A 132 5.84 11.79 -14.33
CA GLU A 132 5.49 12.04 -15.74
C GLU A 132 5.43 10.75 -16.56
N VAL A 133 6.37 9.83 -16.34
CA VAL A 133 6.43 8.55 -17.08
C VAL A 133 5.35 7.59 -16.59
N ILE A 134 5.10 7.54 -15.30
CA ILE A 134 4.15 6.60 -14.70
C ILE A 134 2.71 7.07 -14.81
N GLY A 135 2.46 8.38 -14.82
CA GLY A 135 1.16 8.98 -15.01
C GLY A 135 0.33 9.12 -13.72
N THR A 136 0.67 8.43 -12.64
CA THR A 136 -0.04 8.48 -11.36
C THR A 136 0.89 8.77 -10.19
N ARG A 137 0.35 9.21 -9.04
CA ARG A 137 1.13 9.51 -7.83
C ARG A 137 1.79 8.27 -7.26
N TYR A 138 1.00 7.23 -7.06
CA TYR A 138 1.51 5.97 -6.55
C TYR A 138 1.75 4.98 -7.68
N ALA A 139 2.78 4.16 -7.48
CA ALA A 139 3.09 3.05 -8.36
C ALA A 139 3.52 1.83 -7.55
N MET A 140 3.27 0.66 -8.11
CA MET A 140 3.66 -0.64 -7.57
C MET A 140 4.64 -1.30 -8.52
N PRO A 141 5.96 -1.19 -8.24
CA PRO A 141 6.98 -2.03 -8.85
C PRO A 141 7.02 -3.42 -8.24
#